data_a2c0c8249f8cb3782e35da75fda79473
#
_entry.id   a2c0c8249f8cb3782e35da75fda79473
#
_cell.length_a   1.000
_cell.length_b   1.000
_cell.length_c   1.000
_cell.angle_alpha   90.00
_cell.angle_beta   90.00
_cell.angle_gamma   90.00
#
_symmetry.space_group_name_H-M   'P 1'
#
loop_
_entity.id
_entity.type
_entity.pdbx_description
1 polymer ?
#
loop_
_entity_poly.entity_id
_entity_poly.type
_entity_poly.pdbx_seq_one_letter_code
_entity_poly.pdbx_strand_id
1 'polypeptide(L)'
;MTILNNDELTTMLRKLYDRTTEAMFFFGAHGEILSMNEAAKSIMEPAIYSKMQRGEADAMCLTCRGFTSEDEQMTCVSCFMEKPQQTLSSFQLYLETKDVGLQPYSATYQILDREQEISVLMLRNLTRQTQTSEVLHQKLRMQQVILAQENERKRISRELHDSVAQEMLSTLVDLRVLKYMGMNDKALDKLRHTEGSLMRLLDEIRHLSVELRPAVLDDFGLEAAFRTHMKNLEKNYGLYIHLESNLKKSRYDGAIETVAYRIGQEAILNAMKYAQVEDVFLYLDEVDNQLQIKVCDEGVGFDVNDFSPQGTGLGLYGMRERVELVGGSLTIISSQQDGTTVQATIPLKKERATSENHNS
;
A
#
# COMPACT_ATOMS: atom_id res chain seq x y z
N MET A 1 28.74 21.14 40.12
CA MET A 1 28.95 19.97 39.26
C MET A 1 29.79 18.99 40.07
N THR A 2 29.19 17.93 40.60
CA THR A 2 29.90 16.97 41.44
C THR A 2 30.62 16.01 40.49
N ILE A 3 31.94 16.07 40.48
CA ILE A 3 32.80 15.15 39.69
C ILE A 3 32.85 13.82 40.47
N LEU A 4 32.42 12.73 39.85
CA LEU A 4 32.47 11.38 40.39
C LEU A 4 33.93 10.97 40.64
N ASN A 5 34.18 10.26 41.73
CA ASN A 5 35.47 9.63 41.92
C ASN A 5 35.65 8.40 41.04
N ASN A 6 36.87 7.87 40.87
CA ASN A 6 37.18 6.74 39.98
C ASN A 6 36.37 5.47 40.33
N ASP A 7 36.11 5.20 41.60
CA ASP A 7 35.36 4.00 42.05
C ASP A 7 33.86 4.15 41.71
N GLU A 8 33.30 5.34 41.89
CA GLU A 8 31.93 5.65 41.49
C GLU A 8 31.75 5.57 39.99
N LEU A 9 32.69 6.14 39.19
CA LEU A 9 32.70 6.07 37.75
C LEU A 9 32.78 4.61 37.25
N THR A 10 33.69 3.81 37.81
CA THR A 10 33.85 2.38 37.47
C THR A 10 32.56 1.60 37.75
N THR A 11 31.93 1.87 38.88
CA THR A 11 30.64 1.26 39.25
C THR A 11 29.52 1.64 38.29
N MET A 12 29.46 2.91 37.87
CA MET A 12 28.48 3.37 36.88
C MET A 12 28.72 2.76 35.49
N LEU A 13 29.97 2.70 35.04
CA LEU A 13 30.33 2.10 33.75
C LEU A 13 29.97 0.61 33.71
N ARG A 14 30.20 -0.11 34.80
CA ARG A 14 29.78 -1.50 34.92
C ARG A 14 28.27 -1.67 34.88
N LYS A 15 27.51 -0.81 35.57
CA LYS A 15 26.03 -0.80 35.47
C LYS A 15 25.54 -0.48 34.08
N LEU A 16 26.18 0.47 33.38
CA LEU A 16 25.85 0.82 31.99
C LEU A 16 26.11 -0.39 31.07
N TYR A 17 27.27 -1.01 31.19
CA TYR A 17 27.66 -2.20 30.46
C TYR A 17 26.64 -3.35 30.60
N ASP A 18 26.21 -3.63 31.84
CA ASP A 18 25.29 -4.75 32.12
C ASP A 18 23.83 -4.41 31.76
N ARG A 19 23.43 -3.11 31.74
CA ARG A 19 22.04 -2.69 31.51
C ARG A 19 21.77 -2.21 30.09
N THR A 20 22.78 -2.06 29.25
CA THR A 20 22.55 -1.69 27.84
C THR A 20 21.83 -2.80 27.11
N THR A 21 20.97 -2.41 26.18
CA THR A 21 20.26 -3.34 25.28
C THR A 21 21.12 -3.82 24.12
N GLU A 22 22.29 -3.20 23.90
CA GLU A 22 23.25 -3.62 22.89
C GLU A 22 24.08 -4.78 23.43
N ALA A 23 24.20 -5.85 22.68
CA ALA A 23 25.07 -6.97 23.03
C ALA A 23 26.54 -6.60 22.78
N MET A 24 27.37 -6.72 23.82
CA MET A 24 28.78 -6.36 23.77
C MET A 24 29.65 -7.59 24.06
N PHE A 25 30.62 -7.86 23.18
CA PHE A 25 31.59 -8.93 23.26
C PHE A 25 32.99 -8.32 23.21
N PHE A 26 33.80 -8.64 24.21
CA PHE A 26 35.20 -8.24 24.27
C PHE A 26 36.07 -9.43 23.92
N PHE A 27 36.96 -9.23 22.97
CA PHE A 27 37.87 -10.29 22.49
C PHE A 27 39.33 -9.94 22.83
N GLY A 28 40.12 -10.95 23.12
CA GLY A 28 41.58 -10.85 23.23
C GLY A 28 42.29 -11.10 21.92
N ALA A 29 43.63 -11.16 21.99
CA ALA A 29 44.55 -11.27 20.87
C ALA A 29 44.30 -12.47 19.94
N HIS A 30 43.81 -13.55 20.48
CA HIS A 30 43.58 -14.80 19.74
C HIS A 30 42.09 -15.04 19.40
N GLY A 31 41.25 -14.01 19.56
CA GLY A 31 39.80 -14.11 19.32
C GLY A 31 39.02 -14.78 20.47
N GLU A 32 39.67 -15.07 21.59
CA GLU A 32 39.01 -15.55 22.80
C GLU A 32 38.14 -14.46 23.42
N ILE A 33 37.00 -14.86 24.03
CA ILE A 33 36.10 -13.92 24.69
C ILE A 33 36.58 -13.60 26.07
N LEU A 34 36.94 -12.34 26.30
CA LEU A 34 37.36 -11.82 27.62
C LEU A 34 36.17 -11.49 28.52
N SER A 35 35.13 -10.90 27.93
CA SER A 35 33.91 -10.49 28.63
C SER A 35 32.72 -10.34 27.67
N MET A 36 31.50 -10.50 28.22
CA MET A 36 30.26 -10.17 27.53
C MET A 36 29.23 -9.68 28.52
N ASN A 37 28.38 -8.74 28.12
CA ASN A 37 27.32 -8.19 28.94
C ASN A 37 26.07 -9.11 28.97
N GLU A 38 25.08 -8.78 29.81
CA GLU A 38 23.84 -9.56 29.93
C GLU A 38 23.05 -9.64 28.62
N ALA A 39 23.04 -8.57 27.84
CA ALA A 39 22.38 -8.57 26.52
C ALA A 39 23.04 -9.57 25.54
N ALA A 40 24.39 -9.65 25.55
CA ALA A 40 25.11 -10.61 24.72
C ALA A 40 24.83 -12.06 25.15
N LYS A 41 24.79 -12.33 26.49
CA LYS A 41 24.45 -13.65 27.02
C LYS A 41 23.03 -14.08 26.64
N SER A 42 22.07 -13.14 26.62
CA SER A 42 20.67 -13.44 26.37
C SER A 42 20.38 -13.88 24.93
N ILE A 43 21.18 -13.44 23.97
CA ILE A 43 20.99 -13.78 22.54
C ILE A 43 21.68 -15.06 22.12
N MET A 44 22.65 -15.56 22.90
CA MET A 44 23.44 -16.73 22.54
C MET A 44 22.81 -18.04 23.00
N GLU A 45 22.87 -19.06 22.14
CA GLU A 45 22.52 -20.40 22.53
C GLU A 45 23.46 -20.94 23.62
N PRO A 46 22.97 -21.71 24.61
CA PRO A 46 23.79 -22.25 25.70
C PRO A 46 25.00 -23.06 25.23
N ALA A 47 24.85 -23.79 24.11
CA ALA A 47 25.92 -24.59 23.53
C ALA A 47 27.06 -23.69 22.99
N ILE A 48 26.69 -22.61 22.31
CA ILE A 48 27.62 -21.61 21.76
C ILE A 48 28.29 -20.83 22.89
N TYR A 49 27.50 -20.37 23.87
CA TYR A 49 28.03 -19.73 25.07
C TYR A 49 29.10 -20.56 25.77
N SER A 50 28.86 -21.89 25.91
CA SER A 50 29.82 -22.81 26.51
C SER A 50 31.11 -22.95 25.70
N LYS A 51 31.04 -22.89 24.36
CA LYS A 51 32.23 -22.90 23.50
C LYS A 51 33.02 -21.59 23.64
N MET A 52 32.31 -20.46 23.68
CA MET A 52 32.91 -19.15 23.92
C MET A 52 33.66 -19.08 25.25
N GLN A 53 33.08 -19.65 26.33
CA GLN A 53 33.76 -19.72 27.64
C GLN A 53 35.03 -20.59 27.64
N ARG A 54 35.13 -21.57 26.72
CA ARG A 54 36.33 -22.41 26.56
C ARG A 54 37.39 -21.75 25.66
N GLY A 55 37.16 -20.53 25.19
CA GLY A 55 38.07 -19.80 24.31
C GLY A 55 38.14 -20.33 22.88
N GLU A 56 37.08 -21.01 22.42
CA GLU A 56 36.99 -21.41 21.00
C GLU A 56 36.75 -20.18 20.14
N ALA A 57 37.77 -19.74 19.42
CA ALA A 57 37.76 -18.48 18.64
C ALA A 57 36.62 -18.43 17.58
N ASP A 58 36.28 -19.58 16.98
CA ASP A 58 35.26 -19.65 15.92
C ASP A 58 33.82 -19.77 16.46
N ALA A 59 33.63 -19.75 17.78
CA ALA A 59 32.29 -19.96 18.35
C ALA A 59 31.27 -18.93 17.87
N MET A 60 31.67 -17.67 17.70
CA MET A 60 30.80 -16.62 17.18
C MET A 60 30.42 -16.87 15.73
N CYS A 61 31.32 -17.41 14.91
CA CYS A 61 31.08 -17.70 13.49
C CYS A 61 30.01 -18.80 13.30
N LEU A 62 29.78 -19.66 14.29
CA LEU A 62 28.75 -20.70 14.21
C LEU A 62 27.33 -20.14 14.21
N THR A 63 27.12 -18.97 14.80
CA THR A 63 25.81 -18.27 14.84
C THR A 63 25.67 -17.18 13.79
N CYS A 64 26.77 -16.72 13.23
CA CYS A 64 26.79 -15.66 12.23
C CYS A 64 26.50 -16.23 10.85
N ARG A 65 25.48 -15.69 10.19
CA ARG A 65 25.12 -16.00 8.78
C ARG A 65 25.63 -14.95 7.80
N GLY A 66 26.51 -14.05 8.24
CA GLY A 66 27.05 -12.97 7.42
C GLY A 66 25.99 -11.95 7.05
N PHE A 67 26.24 -11.21 5.97
CA PHE A 67 25.28 -10.34 5.34
C PHE A 67 24.45 -11.18 4.37
N THR A 68 23.23 -11.53 4.76
CA THR A 68 22.26 -12.15 3.85
C THR A 68 21.35 -11.06 3.31
N SER A 69 21.36 -10.83 1.99
CA SER A 69 20.20 -10.24 1.31
C SER A 69 19.15 -11.33 1.09
N GLU A 70 17.90 -10.98 0.76
CA GLU A 70 16.84 -11.96 0.47
C GLU A 70 17.24 -12.95 -0.65
N ASP A 71 18.20 -12.57 -1.51
CA ASP A 71 18.58 -13.30 -2.71
C ASP A 71 20.00 -13.93 -2.67
N GLU A 72 20.91 -13.48 -1.78
CA GLU A 72 22.29 -13.97 -1.75
C GLU A 72 22.82 -14.14 -0.31
N GLN A 73 23.26 -15.36 -0.01
CA GLN A 73 23.99 -15.67 1.21
C GLN A 73 25.45 -15.27 1.01
N MET A 74 25.84 -14.09 1.51
CA MET A 74 27.25 -13.68 1.49
C MET A 74 28.00 -14.40 2.61
N THR A 75 28.89 -15.29 2.24
CA THR A 75 29.78 -16.02 3.13
C THR A 75 30.87 -15.13 3.72
N CYS A 76 31.48 -15.54 4.84
CA CYS A 76 32.51 -14.82 5.60
C CYS A 76 33.83 -14.49 4.84
N VAL A 77 33.90 -14.62 3.54
CA VAL A 77 35.10 -14.29 2.72
C VAL A 77 35.57 -12.85 2.90
N SER A 78 34.73 -12.00 3.48
CA SER A 78 35.02 -10.59 3.76
C SER A 78 34.71 -10.21 5.22
N CYS A 79 34.89 -11.13 6.15
CA CYS A 79 34.60 -10.89 7.57
C CYS A 79 35.44 -9.73 8.11
N PHE A 80 34.79 -8.72 8.66
CA PHE A 80 35.46 -7.55 9.26
C PHE A 80 36.28 -7.92 10.50
N MET A 81 35.97 -9.04 11.13
CA MET A 81 36.74 -9.55 12.27
C MET A 81 38.09 -10.14 11.86
N GLU A 82 38.23 -10.70 10.64
CA GLU A 82 39.50 -11.21 10.13
C GLU A 82 40.43 -10.11 9.59
N LYS A 83 39.81 -9.02 9.05
CA LYS A 83 40.57 -7.89 8.50
C LYS A 83 39.96 -6.59 8.99
N PRO A 84 40.15 -6.23 10.27
CA PRO A 84 39.64 -4.98 10.80
C PRO A 84 40.34 -3.81 10.08
N GLN A 85 39.55 -3.04 9.32
CA GLN A 85 40.00 -1.77 8.79
C GLN A 85 40.18 -0.78 9.93
N GLN A 86 41.15 0.11 9.86
CA GLN A 86 41.55 1.03 10.95
C GLN A 86 40.50 2.08 11.34
N THR A 87 39.34 2.11 10.70
CA THR A 87 38.24 3.02 10.94
C THR A 87 37.05 2.27 11.52
N LEU A 88 36.36 2.89 12.46
CA LEU A 88 35.05 2.46 12.99
C LEU A 88 34.14 2.06 11.83
N SER A 89 33.96 0.77 11.62
CA SER A 89 33.08 0.26 10.58
C SER A 89 31.83 -0.31 11.22
N SER A 90 30.67 0.22 10.86
CA SER A 90 29.38 -0.37 11.18
C SER A 90 28.92 -1.17 9.97
N PHE A 91 28.49 -2.40 10.19
CA PHE A 91 27.99 -3.30 9.14
C PHE A 91 26.75 -4.08 9.63
N GLN A 92 25.95 -4.57 8.69
CA GLN A 92 24.84 -5.44 9.04
C GLN A 92 25.27 -6.90 9.02
N LEU A 93 24.71 -7.69 9.92
CA LEU A 93 24.85 -9.13 9.93
C LEU A 93 23.59 -9.79 10.47
N TYR A 94 23.40 -11.05 10.14
CA TYR A 94 22.33 -11.90 10.67
C TYR A 94 22.92 -12.90 11.65
N LEU A 95 22.31 -12.99 12.83
CA LEU A 95 22.68 -13.95 13.85
C LEU A 95 21.50 -14.88 14.15
N GLU A 96 21.84 -16.16 14.29
CA GLU A 96 20.91 -17.14 14.83
C GLU A 96 20.89 -17.02 16.35
N THR A 97 19.73 -16.63 16.90
CA THR A 97 19.55 -16.33 18.32
C THR A 97 18.73 -17.42 19.00
N LYS A 98 18.94 -17.61 20.30
CA LYS A 98 18.37 -18.69 21.11
C LYS A 98 16.85 -18.87 20.99
N ASP A 99 16.07 -17.78 21.07
CA ASP A 99 14.61 -17.89 21.24
C ASP A 99 13.83 -17.46 19.98
N VAL A 100 14.45 -16.75 19.04
CA VAL A 100 13.75 -16.08 17.94
C VAL A 100 14.27 -16.50 16.55
N GLY A 101 15.33 -17.32 16.52
CA GLY A 101 15.96 -17.74 15.28
C GLY A 101 16.81 -16.63 14.64
N LEU A 102 16.81 -16.55 13.31
CA LEU A 102 17.65 -15.62 12.56
C LEU A 102 17.18 -14.17 12.72
N GLN A 103 18.04 -13.30 13.23
CA GLN A 103 17.72 -11.89 13.49
C GLN A 103 18.76 -10.95 12.89
N PRO A 104 18.35 -9.78 12.33
CA PRO A 104 19.24 -8.76 11.82
C PRO A 104 19.84 -7.91 12.93
N TYR A 105 21.16 -7.70 12.86
CA TYR A 105 21.90 -6.82 13.77
C TYR A 105 22.76 -5.82 12.99
N SER A 106 22.86 -4.61 13.52
CA SER A 106 23.96 -3.68 13.20
C SER A 106 25.14 -4.02 14.12
N ALA A 107 26.26 -4.33 13.52
CA ALA A 107 27.49 -4.64 14.22
C ALA A 107 28.47 -3.46 14.10
N THR A 108 29.14 -3.14 15.19
CA THR A 108 30.26 -2.21 15.22
C THR A 108 31.44 -2.92 15.86
N TYR A 109 32.54 -3.02 15.14
CA TYR A 109 33.79 -3.64 15.63
C TYR A 109 34.86 -2.55 15.82
N GLN A 110 35.47 -2.54 17.01
CA GLN A 110 36.45 -1.53 17.38
C GLN A 110 37.60 -2.15 18.18
N ILE A 111 38.83 -1.76 17.85
CA ILE A 111 40.01 -2.08 18.69
C ILE A 111 40.07 -1.06 19.82
N LEU A 112 39.99 -1.52 21.05
CA LEU A 112 40.05 -0.72 22.29
C LEU A 112 41.45 -0.48 22.75
N ASP A 113 42.27 -1.53 22.74
CA ASP A 113 43.67 -1.48 23.17
C ASP A 113 44.54 -2.21 22.15
N ARG A 114 45.49 -1.48 21.56
CA ARG A 114 46.40 -2.01 20.53
C ARG A 114 47.58 -2.79 21.15
N GLU A 115 47.96 -2.45 22.40
CA GLU A 115 49.09 -3.10 23.04
C GLU A 115 48.67 -4.48 23.59
N GLN A 116 47.45 -4.55 24.13
CA GLN A 116 46.86 -5.79 24.63
C GLN A 116 46.01 -6.52 23.58
N GLU A 117 45.88 -5.97 22.38
CA GLU A 117 45.08 -6.50 21.29
C GLU A 117 43.59 -6.75 21.66
N ILE A 118 43.05 -5.89 22.55
CA ILE A 118 41.65 -5.99 22.99
C ILE A 118 40.74 -5.30 21.99
N SER A 119 39.71 -6.02 21.57
CA SER A 119 38.68 -5.48 20.68
C SER A 119 37.26 -5.68 21.23
N VAL A 120 36.31 -4.89 20.77
CA VAL A 120 34.90 -5.00 21.13
C VAL A 120 34.04 -5.10 19.86
N LEU A 121 33.10 -6.04 19.89
CA LEU A 121 32.00 -6.14 18.95
C LEU A 121 30.71 -5.73 19.67
N MET A 122 30.06 -4.70 19.16
CA MET A 122 28.76 -4.23 19.65
C MET A 122 27.69 -4.59 18.63
N LEU A 123 26.60 -5.19 19.08
CA LEU A 123 25.49 -5.64 18.26
C LEU A 123 24.21 -4.96 18.70
N ARG A 124 23.58 -4.21 17.80
CA ARG A 124 22.27 -3.59 17.98
C ARG A 124 21.23 -4.34 17.16
N ASN A 125 20.19 -4.85 17.80
CA ASN A 125 19.10 -5.52 17.12
C ASN A 125 18.33 -4.54 16.21
N LEU A 126 18.16 -4.89 14.94
CA LEU A 126 17.47 -4.10 13.92
C LEU A 126 16.05 -4.60 13.63
N THR A 127 15.58 -5.67 14.26
CA THR A 127 14.30 -6.33 13.91
C THR A 127 13.14 -5.35 13.85
N ARG A 128 13.00 -4.46 14.83
CA ARG A 128 11.91 -3.45 14.80
C ARG A 128 12.05 -2.45 13.64
N GLN A 129 13.28 -2.01 13.34
CA GLN A 129 13.53 -1.08 12.24
C GLN A 129 13.28 -1.73 10.89
N THR A 130 13.71 -2.99 10.72
CA THR A 130 13.51 -3.76 9.50
C THR A 130 12.02 -4.00 9.26
N GLN A 131 11.28 -4.46 10.27
CA GLN A 131 9.84 -4.67 10.19
C GLN A 131 9.08 -3.37 9.84
N THR A 132 9.45 -2.25 10.47
CA THR A 132 8.83 -0.95 10.16
C THR A 132 9.14 -0.50 8.73
N SER A 133 10.37 -0.73 8.27
CA SER A 133 10.79 -0.41 6.91
C SER A 133 10.06 -1.29 5.88
N GLU A 134 9.95 -2.59 6.13
CA GLU A 134 9.23 -3.52 5.26
C GLU A 134 7.76 -3.15 5.11
N VAL A 135 7.07 -2.86 6.23
CA VAL A 135 5.68 -2.40 6.21
C VAL A 135 5.54 -1.11 5.39
N LEU A 136 6.45 -0.14 5.59
CA LEU A 136 6.45 1.10 4.82
C LEU A 136 6.70 0.85 3.33
N HIS A 137 7.67 -0.01 2.98
CA HIS A 137 7.95 -0.36 1.59
C HIS A 137 6.80 -1.12 0.92
N GLN A 138 6.12 -2.02 1.65
CA GLN A 138 4.92 -2.69 1.15
C GLN A 138 3.80 -1.68 0.87
N LYS A 139 3.56 -0.75 1.81
CA LYS A 139 2.57 0.32 1.64
C LYS A 139 2.89 1.19 0.41
N LEU A 140 4.13 1.64 0.25
CA LEU A 140 4.54 2.45 -0.91
C LEU A 140 4.39 1.68 -2.24
N ARG A 141 4.78 0.41 -2.29
CA ARG A 141 4.57 -0.45 -3.46
C ARG A 141 3.09 -0.57 -3.81
N MET A 142 2.23 -0.82 -2.82
CA MET A 142 0.79 -0.93 -3.05
C MET A 142 0.20 0.38 -3.58
N GLN A 143 0.61 1.52 -3.03
CA GLN A 143 0.20 2.83 -3.52
C GLN A 143 0.60 3.05 -4.99
N GLN A 144 1.82 2.67 -5.38
CA GLN A 144 2.27 2.74 -6.77
C GLN A 144 1.43 1.84 -7.70
N VAL A 145 1.09 0.64 -7.27
CA VAL A 145 0.23 -0.29 -8.04
C VAL A 145 -1.17 0.30 -8.24
N ILE A 146 -1.78 0.87 -7.19
CA ILE A 146 -3.11 1.50 -7.29
C ILE A 146 -3.07 2.68 -8.26
N LEU A 147 -2.07 3.55 -8.17
CA LEU A 147 -1.93 4.69 -9.09
C LEU A 147 -1.69 4.24 -10.54
N ALA A 148 -0.87 3.22 -10.75
CA ALA A 148 -0.63 2.66 -12.09
C ALA A 148 -1.92 2.05 -12.67
N GLN A 149 -2.70 1.31 -11.88
CA GLN A 149 -4.00 0.76 -12.30
C GLN A 149 -5.00 1.85 -12.66
N GLU A 150 -5.10 2.94 -11.88
CA GLU A 150 -6.02 4.04 -12.19
C GLU A 150 -5.60 4.79 -13.47
N ASN A 151 -4.31 5.00 -13.67
CA ASN A 151 -3.79 5.60 -14.90
C ASN A 151 -4.07 4.72 -16.12
N GLU A 152 -3.88 3.41 -15.99
CA GLU A 152 -4.14 2.45 -17.06
C GLU A 152 -5.64 2.37 -17.37
N ARG A 153 -6.52 2.32 -16.36
CA ARG A 153 -7.97 2.38 -16.55
C ARG A 153 -8.40 3.66 -17.30
N LYS A 154 -7.80 4.80 -16.92
CA LYS A 154 -8.03 6.08 -17.58
C LYS A 154 -7.59 6.05 -19.05
N ARG A 155 -6.40 5.48 -19.33
CA ARG A 155 -5.87 5.33 -20.68
C ARG A 155 -6.78 4.46 -21.54
N ILE A 156 -7.12 3.25 -21.05
CA ILE A 156 -7.96 2.30 -21.79
C ILE A 156 -9.36 2.89 -22.04
N SER A 157 -9.96 3.52 -21.03
CA SER A 157 -11.28 4.14 -21.17
C SER A 157 -11.29 5.20 -22.29
N ARG A 158 -10.27 6.07 -22.34
CA ARG A 158 -10.14 7.07 -23.42
C ARG A 158 -9.91 6.43 -24.78
N GLU A 159 -9.05 5.43 -24.86
CA GLU A 159 -8.73 4.73 -26.10
C GLU A 159 -9.98 4.01 -26.69
N LEU A 160 -10.79 3.39 -25.82
CA LEU A 160 -12.06 2.80 -26.20
C LEU A 160 -13.06 3.85 -26.71
N HIS A 161 -13.14 5.00 -26.03
CA HIS A 161 -14.08 6.04 -26.40
C HIS A 161 -13.64 6.79 -27.68
N ASP A 162 -12.38 7.24 -27.76
CA ASP A 162 -11.91 8.16 -28.78
C ASP A 162 -11.48 7.45 -30.06
N SER A 163 -10.99 6.23 -29.99
CA SER A 163 -10.55 5.47 -31.16
C SER A 163 -11.61 4.46 -31.58
N VAL A 164 -11.89 3.46 -30.74
CA VAL A 164 -12.71 2.32 -31.13
C VAL A 164 -14.18 2.71 -31.38
N ALA A 165 -14.78 3.50 -30.50
CA ALA A 165 -16.16 3.90 -30.63
C ALA A 165 -16.36 4.87 -31.86
N GLN A 166 -15.40 5.75 -32.12
CA GLN A 166 -15.44 6.65 -33.28
C GLN A 166 -15.29 5.88 -34.60
N GLU A 167 -14.38 4.90 -34.67
CA GLU A 167 -14.21 4.08 -35.88
C GLU A 167 -15.45 3.22 -36.16
N MET A 168 -16.08 2.68 -35.11
CA MET A 168 -17.36 1.97 -35.27
C MET A 168 -18.50 2.88 -35.72
N LEU A 169 -18.55 4.13 -35.22
CA LEU A 169 -19.53 5.11 -35.68
C LEU A 169 -19.32 5.46 -37.17
N SER A 170 -18.07 5.66 -37.61
CA SER A 170 -17.75 5.90 -39.03
C SER A 170 -18.21 4.71 -39.89
N THR A 171 -17.88 3.48 -39.49
CA THR A 171 -18.33 2.27 -40.20
C THR A 171 -19.86 2.15 -40.27
N LEU A 172 -20.58 2.55 -39.20
CA LEU A 172 -22.03 2.59 -39.21
C LEU A 172 -22.58 3.59 -40.22
N VAL A 173 -21.94 4.76 -40.34
CA VAL A 173 -22.30 5.75 -41.35
C VAL A 173 -22.09 5.19 -42.77
N ASP A 174 -20.95 4.54 -43.01
CA ASP A 174 -20.66 3.93 -44.31
C ASP A 174 -21.67 2.84 -44.69
N LEU A 175 -22.02 1.97 -43.71
CA LEU A 175 -23.07 0.96 -43.90
C LEU A 175 -24.43 1.59 -44.22
N ARG A 176 -24.79 2.76 -43.63
CA ARG A 176 -26.01 3.46 -43.90
C ARG A 176 -26.02 4.07 -45.33
N VAL A 177 -24.89 4.59 -45.80
CA VAL A 177 -24.72 5.08 -47.18
C VAL A 177 -24.91 3.96 -48.18
N LEU A 178 -24.31 2.78 -47.93
CA LEU A 178 -24.48 1.61 -48.80
C LEU A 178 -25.95 1.17 -48.98
N LYS A 179 -26.79 1.41 -47.99
CA LYS A 179 -28.23 1.10 -48.04
C LYS A 179 -28.97 1.84 -49.16
N TYR A 180 -28.47 3.00 -49.57
CA TYR A 180 -29.06 3.82 -50.64
C TYR A 180 -28.50 3.53 -52.05
N MET A 181 -27.52 2.60 -52.17
CA MET A 181 -26.85 2.31 -53.44
C MET A 181 -27.52 1.19 -54.28
N GLY A 182 -28.80 0.92 -54.10
CA GLY A 182 -29.58 0.04 -55.00
C GLY A 182 -29.25 -1.44 -54.84
N MET A 183 -29.17 -1.96 -53.63
CA MET A 183 -28.94 -3.37 -53.34
C MET A 183 -30.18 -4.24 -53.51
N ASN A 184 -29.97 -5.55 -53.80
CA ASN A 184 -31.05 -6.51 -53.79
C ASN A 184 -31.53 -6.81 -52.36
N ASP A 185 -32.72 -7.37 -52.19
CA ASP A 185 -33.33 -7.58 -50.86
C ASP A 185 -32.45 -8.43 -49.91
N LYS A 186 -31.77 -9.50 -50.44
CA LYS A 186 -30.88 -10.32 -49.65
C LYS A 186 -29.65 -9.56 -49.12
N ALA A 187 -29.09 -8.69 -49.91
CA ALA A 187 -27.97 -7.83 -49.49
C ALA A 187 -28.43 -6.80 -48.48
N LEU A 188 -29.63 -6.24 -48.65
CA LEU A 188 -30.23 -5.30 -47.70
C LEU A 188 -30.50 -5.91 -46.33
N ASP A 189 -30.99 -7.17 -46.29
CA ASP A 189 -31.19 -7.89 -45.03
C ASP A 189 -29.89 -8.19 -44.32
N LYS A 190 -28.85 -8.58 -45.06
CA LYS A 190 -27.52 -8.81 -44.50
C LYS A 190 -26.92 -7.52 -43.89
N LEU A 191 -27.10 -6.42 -44.61
CA LEU A 191 -26.66 -5.09 -44.17
C LEU A 191 -27.36 -4.66 -42.88
N ARG A 192 -28.69 -4.81 -42.79
CA ARG A 192 -29.45 -4.54 -41.56
C ARG A 192 -28.99 -5.38 -40.38
N HIS A 193 -28.73 -6.67 -40.61
CA HIS A 193 -28.20 -7.55 -39.57
C HIS A 193 -26.81 -7.10 -39.07
N THR A 194 -25.92 -6.71 -40.01
CA THR A 194 -24.58 -6.21 -39.69
C THR A 194 -24.65 -4.88 -38.94
N GLU A 195 -25.51 -3.93 -39.38
CA GLU A 195 -25.77 -2.67 -38.68
C GLU A 195 -26.22 -2.93 -37.22
N GLY A 196 -27.18 -3.83 -37.04
CA GLY A 196 -27.66 -4.21 -35.69
C GLY A 196 -26.60 -4.83 -34.79
N SER A 197 -25.71 -5.63 -35.39
CA SER A 197 -24.59 -6.23 -34.65
C SER A 197 -23.54 -5.17 -34.24
N LEU A 198 -23.22 -4.25 -35.14
CA LEU A 198 -22.28 -3.17 -34.88
C LEU A 198 -22.81 -2.19 -33.81
N MET A 199 -24.12 -1.91 -33.82
CA MET A 199 -24.75 -1.10 -32.77
C MET A 199 -24.64 -1.75 -31.37
N ARG A 200 -24.87 -3.07 -31.28
CA ARG A 200 -24.70 -3.79 -30.02
C ARG A 200 -23.25 -3.72 -29.50
N LEU A 201 -22.27 -3.97 -30.40
CA LEU A 201 -20.85 -3.86 -30.05
C LEU A 201 -20.47 -2.43 -29.58
N LEU A 202 -21.01 -1.41 -30.24
CA LEU A 202 -20.78 -0.02 -29.84
C LEU A 202 -21.31 0.24 -28.41
N ASP A 203 -22.51 -0.27 -28.13
CA ASP A 203 -23.07 -0.13 -26.77
C ASP A 203 -22.25 -0.90 -25.73
N GLU A 204 -21.75 -2.12 -26.04
CA GLU A 204 -20.85 -2.87 -25.15
C GLU A 204 -19.55 -2.10 -24.88
N ILE A 205 -18.93 -1.52 -25.90
CA ILE A 205 -17.71 -0.70 -25.74
C ILE A 205 -17.97 0.51 -24.87
N ARG A 206 -19.10 1.19 -25.06
CA ARG A 206 -19.48 2.32 -24.21
C ARG A 206 -19.66 1.89 -22.76
N HIS A 207 -20.29 0.75 -22.51
CA HIS A 207 -20.41 0.20 -21.17
C HIS A 207 -19.06 -0.09 -20.53
N LEU A 208 -18.17 -0.79 -21.22
CA LEU A 208 -16.82 -1.07 -20.75
C LEU A 208 -16.04 0.22 -20.43
N SER A 209 -16.16 1.23 -21.28
CA SER A 209 -15.50 2.51 -21.04
C SER A 209 -16.00 3.18 -19.77
N VAL A 210 -17.32 3.16 -19.49
CA VAL A 210 -17.92 3.70 -18.26
C VAL A 210 -17.51 2.90 -17.02
N GLU A 211 -17.44 1.57 -17.11
CA GLU A 211 -16.97 0.72 -16.01
C GLU A 211 -15.50 0.96 -15.68
N LEU A 212 -14.66 1.11 -16.69
CA LEU A 212 -13.24 1.40 -16.50
C LEU A 212 -13.03 2.77 -15.88
N ARG A 213 -13.59 3.81 -16.46
CA ARG A 213 -13.62 5.19 -15.95
C ARG A 213 -14.57 6.04 -16.78
N PRO A 214 -15.62 6.64 -16.21
CA PRO A 214 -16.48 7.50 -16.99
C PRO A 214 -15.73 8.75 -17.47
N ALA A 215 -15.71 9.02 -18.78
CA ALA A 215 -15.18 10.26 -19.31
C ALA A 215 -15.90 11.48 -18.69
N VAL A 216 -17.19 11.31 -18.37
CA VAL A 216 -18.02 12.27 -17.64
C VAL A 216 -17.41 12.74 -16.32
N LEU A 217 -16.60 11.92 -15.65
CA LEU A 217 -15.87 12.32 -14.44
C LEU A 217 -14.82 13.39 -14.74
N ASP A 218 -14.08 13.22 -15.82
CA ASP A 218 -13.05 14.18 -16.23
C ASP A 218 -13.66 15.48 -16.75
N ASP A 219 -14.82 15.42 -17.44
CA ASP A 219 -15.44 16.56 -18.11
C ASP A 219 -16.43 17.31 -17.22
N PHE A 220 -17.25 16.60 -16.46
CA PHE A 220 -18.40 17.17 -15.73
C PHE A 220 -18.38 16.92 -14.22
N GLY A 221 -17.37 16.20 -13.71
CA GLY A 221 -17.12 16.00 -12.29
C GLY A 221 -17.92 14.85 -11.65
N LEU A 222 -17.81 14.80 -10.34
CA LEU A 222 -18.20 13.64 -9.52
C LEU A 222 -19.71 13.34 -9.59
N GLU A 223 -20.56 14.34 -9.41
CA GLU A 223 -22.01 14.14 -9.40
C GLU A 223 -22.54 13.65 -10.76
N ALA A 224 -22.07 14.26 -11.85
CA ALA A 224 -22.46 13.86 -13.21
C ALA A 224 -22.02 12.42 -13.53
N ALA A 225 -20.82 12.03 -13.07
CA ALA A 225 -20.32 10.67 -13.22
C ALA A 225 -21.20 9.66 -12.49
N PHE A 226 -21.60 9.94 -11.24
CA PHE A 226 -22.52 9.07 -10.51
C PHE A 226 -23.90 9.00 -11.16
N ARG A 227 -24.48 10.11 -11.60
CA ARG A 227 -25.77 10.10 -12.31
C ARG A 227 -25.74 9.23 -13.58
N THR A 228 -24.61 9.22 -14.29
CA THR A 228 -24.42 8.34 -15.45
C THR A 228 -24.30 6.88 -15.04
N HIS A 229 -23.53 6.60 -13.99
CA HIS A 229 -23.35 5.25 -13.47
C HIS A 229 -24.67 4.63 -12.96
N MET A 230 -25.45 5.40 -12.21
CA MET A 230 -26.77 5.02 -11.70
C MET A 230 -27.73 4.58 -12.80
N LYS A 231 -27.88 5.40 -13.87
CA LYS A 231 -28.71 5.06 -15.03
C LYS A 231 -28.32 3.74 -15.68
N ASN A 232 -27.03 3.44 -15.72
CA ASN A 232 -26.55 2.18 -16.28
C ASN A 232 -26.88 0.99 -15.37
N LEU A 233 -26.72 1.13 -14.04
CA LEU A 233 -27.06 0.06 -13.09
C LEU A 233 -28.55 -0.21 -13.03
N GLU A 234 -29.38 0.82 -13.01
CA GLU A 234 -30.84 0.69 -13.08
C GLU A 234 -31.28 -0.06 -14.36
N LYS A 235 -30.78 0.37 -15.52
CA LYS A 235 -31.15 -0.22 -16.80
C LYS A 235 -30.73 -1.69 -16.94
N ASN A 236 -29.52 -2.05 -16.45
CA ASN A 236 -28.92 -3.35 -16.74
C ASN A 236 -29.17 -4.37 -15.63
N TYR A 237 -29.28 -3.92 -14.39
CA TYR A 237 -29.35 -4.79 -13.20
C TYR A 237 -30.60 -4.57 -12.35
N GLY A 238 -31.41 -3.54 -12.64
CA GLY A 238 -32.59 -3.21 -11.84
C GLY A 238 -32.27 -2.65 -10.45
N LEU A 239 -31.03 -2.16 -10.22
CA LEU A 239 -30.63 -1.55 -8.95
C LEU A 239 -30.93 -0.06 -8.99
N TYR A 240 -31.79 0.42 -8.09
CA TYR A 240 -32.13 1.83 -7.94
C TYR A 240 -31.20 2.51 -6.95
N ILE A 241 -30.57 3.62 -7.41
CA ILE A 241 -29.66 4.37 -6.53
C ILE A 241 -30.24 5.76 -6.30
N HIS A 242 -30.48 6.09 -5.04
CA HIS A 242 -31.00 7.38 -4.61
C HIS A 242 -29.81 8.30 -4.30
N LEU A 243 -29.59 9.29 -5.16
CA LEU A 243 -28.50 10.26 -5.01
C LEU A 243 -29.00 11.54 -4.37
N GLU A 244 -28.43 11.88 -3.22
CA GLU A 244 -28.49 13.19 -2.59
C GLU A 244 -27.16 13.89 -2.67
N SER A 245 -27.12 15.14 -3.15
CA SER A 245 -25.87 15.87 -3.36
C SER A 245 -25.97 17.30 -2.83
N ASN A 246 -25.07 17.65 -1.92
CA ASN A 246 -24.88 18.98 -1.35
C ASN A 246 -23.49 19.50 -1.62
N LEU A 247 -22.95 19.19 -2.80
CA LEU A 247 -21.64 19.66 -3.25
C LEU A 247 -21.68 21.17 -3.54
N LYS A 248 -20.72 21.91 -3.00
CA LYS A 248 -20.63 23.37 -3.20
C LYS A 248 -19.98 23.75 -4.53
N LYS A 249 -19.18 22.84 -5.10
CA LYS A 249 -18.45 23.01 -6.34
C LYS A 249 -18.84 21.95 -7.35
N SER A 250 -18.83 22.29 -8.62
CA SER A 250 -19.02 21.33 -9.70
C SER A 250 -17.76 20.46 -9.93
N ARG A 251 -16.59 20.95 -9.55
CA ARG A 251 -15.30 20.27 -9.73
C ARG A 251 -14.41 20.35 -8.49
N TYR A 252 -13.68 19.28 -8.26
CA TYR A 252 -12.65 19.15 -7.23
C TYR A 252 -11.32 18.76 -7.87
N ASP A 253 -10.27 18.60 -7.05
CA ASP A 253 -9.00 18.04 -7.52
C ASP A 253 -9.23 16.66 -8.14
N GLY A 254 -8.65 16.42 -9.33
CA GLY A 254 -8.91 15.20 -10.09
C GLY A 254 -8.53 13.90 -9.37
N ALA A 255 -7.56 13.94 -8.44
CA ALA A 255 -7.22 12.80 -7.61
C ALA A 255 -8.33 12.55 -6.58
N ILE A 256 -8.87 13.60 -5.98
CA ILE A 256 -9.99 13.53 -5.02
C ILE A 256 -11.25 12.99 -5.71
N GLU A 257 -11.63 13.54 -6.88
CA GLU A 257 -12.78 13.07 -7.64
C GLU A 257 -12.65 11.59 -8.03
N THR A 258 -11.45 11.17 -8.46
CA THR A 258 -11.18 9.78 -8.82
C THR A 258 -11.35 8.84 -7.63
N VAL A 259 -10.73 9.18 -6.49
CA VAL A 259 -10.82 8.36 -5.28
C VAL A 259 -12.27 8.29 -4.77
N ALA A 260 -12.96 9.42 -4.68
CA ALA A 260 -14.35 9.48 -4.25
C ALA A 260 -15.26 8.63 -5.18
N TYR A 261 -15.09 8.76 -6.48
CA TYR A 261 -15.84 7.96 -7.45
C TYR A 261 -15.58 6.46 -7.27
N ARG A 262 -14.31 6.03 -7.10
CA ARG A 262 -13.97 4.62 -6.92
C ARG A 262 -14.54 4.03 -5.65
N ILE A 263 -14.52 4.79 -4.56
CA ILE A 263 -15.11 4.32 -3.29
C ILE A 263 -16.60 4.11 -3.44
N GLY A 264 -17.32 5.09 -4.01
CA GLY A 264 -18.76 4.95 -4.24
C GLY A 264 -19.10 3.83 -5.22
N GLN A 265 -18.35 3.70 -6.31
CA GLN A 265 -18.52 2.62 -7.29
C GLN A 265 -18.35 1.24 -6.64
N GLU A 266 -17.29 1.03 -5.87
CA GLU A 266 -17.00 -0.24 -5.19
C GLU A 266 -18.06 -0.54 -4.13
N ALA A 267 -18.47 0.46 -3.33
CA ALA A 267 -19.50 0.28 -2.31
C ALA A 267 -20.85 -0.10 -2.93
N ILE A 268 -21.28 0.59 -4.02
CA ILE A 268 -22.51 0.26 -4.76
C ILE A 268 -22.42 -1.14 -5.37
N LEU A 269 -21.27 -1.51 -5.94
CA LEU A 269 -21.04 -2.82 -6.52
C LEU A 269 -21.09 -3.93 -5.46
N ASN A 270 -20.58 -3.67 -4.26
CA ASN A 270 -20.67 -4.59 -3.13
C ASN A 270 -22.12 -4.75 -2.66
N ALA A 271 -22.89 -3.68 -2.56
CA ALA A 271 -24.31 -3.74 -2.25
C ALA A 271 -25.07 -4.58 -3.29
N MET A 272 -24.84 -4.34 -4.58
CA MET A 272 -25.44 -5.11 -5.67
C MET A 272 -25.13 -6.61 -5.59
N LYS A 273 -23.90 -6.98 -5.23
CA LYS A 273 -23.47 -8.38 -5.19
C LYS A 273 -23.87 -9.12 -3.93
N TYR A 274 -23.89 -8.42 -2.80
CA TYR A 274 -23.91 -9.10 -1.50
C TYR A 274 -25.08 -8.69 -0.61
N ALA A 275 -25.65 -7.48 -0.77
CA ALA A 275 -26.66 -6.98 0.15
C ALA A 275 -28.06 -7.56 -0.09
N GLN A 276 -28.37 -8.08 -1.30
CA GLN A 276 -29.68 -8.57 -1.71
C GLN A 276 -30.76 -7.49 -1.63
N VAL A 277 -30.45 -6.29 -2.12
CA VAL A 277 -31.34 -5.13 -2.14
C VAL A 277 -31.61 -4.65 -3.55
N GLU A 278 -32.70 -3.92 -3.75
CA GLU A 278 -33.03 -3.22 -4.99
C GLU A 278 -32.73 -1.72 -4.89
N ASP A 279 -32.60 -1.18 -3.68
CA ASP A 279 -32.35 0.23 -3.41
C ASP A 279 -31.03 0.44 -2.65
N VAL A 280 -30.27 1.46 -3.10
CA VAL A 280 -29.02 1.91 -2.47
C VAL A 280 -29.04 3.43 -2.37
N PHE A 281 -28.57 3.98 -1.27
CA PHE A 281 -28.53 5.42 -1.03
C PHE A 281 -27.09 5.94 -1.12
N LEU A 282 -26.89 6.96 -1.94
CA LEU A 282 -25.59 7.63 -2.14
C LEU A 282 -25.71 9.10 -1.74
N TYR A 283 -24.90 9.52 -0.79
CA TYR A 283 -24.79 10.90 -0.33
C TYR A 283 -23.46 11.49 -0.70
N LEU A 284 -23.46 12.69 -1.27
CA LEU A 284 -22.28 13.48 -1.60
C LEU A 284 -22.38 14.83 -0.91
N ASP A 285 -21.57 15.06 0.11
CA ASP A 285 -21.61 16.28 0.91
C ASP A 285 -20.26 17.00 0.95
N GLU A 286 -20.29 18.33 0.97
CA GLU A 286 -19.14 19.17 1.29
C GLU A 286 -19.36 19.89 2.61
N VAL A 287 -18.72 19.40 3.67
CA VAL A 287 -18.81 19.93 5.04
C VAL A 287 -17.42 20.24 5.56
N ASP A 288 -17.22 21.40 6.18
CA ASP A 288 -15.98 21.80 6.87
C ASP A 288 -14.70 21.60 6.04
N ASN A 289 -14.76 21.95 4.75
CA ASN A 289 -13.67 21.81 3.79
C ASN A 289 -13.24 20.33 3.60
N GLN A 290 -14.18 19.42 3.74
CA GLN A 290 -14.03 18.00 3.46
C GLN A 290 -15.11 17.53 2.50
N LEU A 291 -14.73 16.68 1.55
CA LEU A 291 -15.65 15.93 0.72
C LEU A 291 -16.03 14.65 1.45
N GLN A 292 -17.31 14.46 1.69
CA GLN A 292 -17.86 13.24 2.27
C GLN A 292 -18.65 12.49 1.21
N ILE A 293 -18.35 11.20 1.11
CA ILE A 293 -19.13 10.27 0.31
C ILE A 293 -19.61 9.14 1.21
N LYS A 294 -20.91 8.88 1.18
CA LYS A 294 -21.54 7.86 2.00
C LYS A 294 -22.46 7.01 1.13
N VAL A 295 -22.29 5.69 1.17
CA VAL A 295 -23.13 4.71 0.50
C VAL A 295 -23.78 3.84 1.57
N CYS A 296 -25.10 3.72 1.52
CA CYS A 296 -25.87 2.92 2.47
C CYS A 296 -26.75 1.92 1.72
N ASP A 297 -26.79 0.68 2.20
CA ASP A 297 -27.79 -0.32 1.86
C ASP A 297 -28.46 -0.84 3.13
N GLU A 298 -29.70 -1.30 3.00
CA GLU A 298 -30.49 -1.92 4.06
C GLU A 298 -30.55 -3.45 3.88
N GLY A 299 -29.44 -4.04 3.41
CA GLY A 299 -29.38 -5.45 3.09
C GLY A 299 -28.99 -6.36 4.25
N VAL A 300 -28.50 -7.55 3.90
CA VAL A 300 -28.15 -8.59 4.88
C VAL A 300 -27.00 -8.23 5.82
N GLY A 301 -26.16 -7.25 5.44
CA GLY A 301 -24.99 -6.85 6.21
C GLY A 301 -23.98 -7.98 6.45
N PHE A 302 -22.94 -7.68 7.23
CA PHE A 302 -21.90 -8.64 7.63
C PHE A 302 -21.22 -8.21 8.94
N ASP A 303 -20.57 -9.15 9.63
CA ASP A 303 -19.75 -8.82 10.80
C ASP A 303 -18.41 -8.26 10.36
N VAL A 304 -18.14 -6.99 10.69
CA VAL A 304 -16.88 -6.29 10.35
C VAL A 304 -15.68 -6.89 11.07
N ASN A 305 -15.88 -7.55 12.23
CA ASN A 305 -14.81 -8.12 13.05
C ASN A 305 -14.50 -9.59 12.70
N ASP A 306 -15.50 -10.34 12.19
CA ASP A 306 -15.34 -11.72 11.76
C ASP A 306 -15.22 -11.78 10.22
N PHE A 307 -14.16 -11.16 9.73
CA PHE A 307 -13.93 -11.03 8.30
C PHE A 307 -13.32 -12.30 7.71
N SER A 308 -14.16 -13.32 7.50
CA SER A 308 -13.89 -14.33 6.46
C SER A 308 -14.44 -13.79 5.14
N PRO A 309 -13.60 -13.27 4.22
CA PRO A 309 -14.09 -12.60 3.04
C PRO A 309 -14.86 -13.60 2.16
N GLN A 310 -16.16 -13.35 1.98
CA GLN A 310 -16.90 -13.95 0.86
C GLN A 310 -16.40 -13.24 -0.41
N GLY A 311 -15.28 -13.75 -0.97
CA GLY A 311 -14.57 -13.13 -2.08
C GLY A 311 -13.10 -12.86 -1.77
N THR A 312 -12.42 -12.06 -2.60
CA THR A 312 -10.96 -11.79 -2.46
C THR A 312 -10.62 -10.87 -1.28
N GLY A 313 -11.60 -10.26 -0.60
CA GLY A 313 -11.37 -9.27 0.47
C GLY A 313 -10.66 -7.98 0.01
N LEU A 314 -10.26 -7.93 -1.25
CA LEU A 314 -9.46 -6.85 -1.82
C LEU A 314 -10.24 -5.54 -2.01
N GLY A 315 -11.59 -5.59 -2.11
CA GLY A 315 -12.43 -4.41 -2.34
C GLY A 315 -12.37 -3.42 -1.18
N LEU A 316 -12.64 -3.89 0.05
CA LEU A 316 -12.62 -3.06 1.26
C LEU A 316 -11.21 -2.54 1.57
N TYR A 317 -10.20 -3.39 1.44
CA TYR A 317 -8.80 -3.00 1.59
C TYR A 317 -8.41 -1.95 0.55
N GLY A 318 -8.75 -2.17 -0.72
CA GLY A 318 -8.47 -1.24 -1.81
C GLY A 318 -9.17 0.13 -1.64
N MET A 319 -10.37 0.17 -1.08
CA MET A 319 -11.05 1.43 -0.75
C MET A 319 -10.29 2.21 0.34
N ARG A 320 -9.80 1.53 1.39
CA ARG A 320 -9.03 2.15 2.48
C ARG A 320 -7.71 2.73 1.96
N GLU A 321 -6.96 1.94 1.21
CA GLU A 321 -5.69 2.41 0.61
C GLU A 321 -5.89 3.62 -0.31
N ARG A 322 -6.95 3.60 -1.15
CA ARG A 322 -7.25 4.72 -2.05
C ARG A 322 -7.58 6.01 -1.30
N VAL A 323 -8.38 5.93 -0.24
CA VAL A 323 -8.74 7.14 0.51
C VAL A 323 -7.53 7.71 1.26
N GLU A 324 -6.64 6.87 1.77
CA GLU A 324 -5.38 7.29 2.40
C GLU A 324 -4.43 8.01 1.44
N LEU A 325 -4.43 7.67 0.13
CA LEU A 325 -3.63 8.36 -0.88
C LEU A 325 -3.92 9.87 -0.97
N VAL A 326 -5.15 10.26 -0.68
CA VAL A 326 -5.58 11.67 -0.68
C VAL A 326 -5.69 12.26 0.73
N GLY A 327 -5.14 11.57 1.74
CA GLY A 327 -5.13 12.01 3.13
C GLY A 327 -6.50 11.93 3.81
N GLY A 328 -7.41 11.13 3.28
CA GLY A 328 -8.75 10.90 3.84
C GLY A 328 -8.82 9.69 4.77
N SER A 329 -10.02 9.40 5.23
CA SER A 329 -10.36 8.26 6.08
C SER A 329 -11.59 7.52 5.57
N LEU A 330 -11.64 6.20 5.82
CA LEU A 330 -12.76 5.32 5.47
C LEU A 330 -13.32 4.69 6.75
N THR A 331 -14.65 4.78 6.90
CA THR A 331 -15.40 4.11 7.96
C THR A 331 -16.40 3.15 7.31
N ILE A 332 -16.46 1.92 7.81
CA ILE A 332 -17.41 0.90 7.38
C ILE A 332 -18.16 0.45 8.61
N ILE A 333 -19.48 0.54 8.55
CA ILE A 333 -20.38 0.12 9.61
C ILE A 333 -21.32 -0.92 8.99
N SER A 334 -21.31 -2.13 9.52
CA SER A 334 -22.19 -3.20 9.08
C SER A 334 -22.45 -4.14 10.24
N SER A 335 -23.66 -4.67 10.31
CA SER A 335 -24.02 -5.79 11.18
C SER A 335 -25.00 -6.70 10.44
N GLN A 336 -25.13 -7.94 10.90
CA GLN A 336 -26.07 -8.88 10.30
C GLN A 336 -27.50 -8.35 10.39
N GLN A 337 -28.17 -8.26 9.26
CA GLN A 337 -29.55 -7.79 9.06
C GLN A 337 -29.79 -6.27 9.20
N ASP A 338 -28.74 -5.47 9.42
CA ASP A 338 -28.87 -4.00 9.51
C ASP A 338 -28.26 -3.26 8.29
N GLY A 339 -27.86 -4.02 7.26
CA GLY A 339 -27.27 -3.47 6.06
C GLY A 339 -25.82 -3.02 6.24
N THR A 340 -25.34 -2.21 5.29
CA THR A 340 -23.96 -1.69 5.29
C THR A 340 -23.95 -0.20 4.99
N THR A 341 -23.13 0.51 5.75
CA THR A 341 -22.77 1.92 5.48
C THR A 341 -21.27 2.02 5.25
N VAL A 342 -20.86 2.50 4.08
CA VAL A 342 -19.50 2.86 3.72
C VAL A 342 -19.41 4.37 3.64
N GLN A 343 -18.56 5.01 4.45
CA GLN A 343 -18.36 6.45 4.48
C GLN A 343 -16.89 6.79 4.32
N ALA A 344 -16.56 7.60 3.33
CA ALA A 344 -15.25 8.19 3.16
C ALA A 344 -15.29 9.70 3.41
N THR A 345 -14.26 10.23 4.08
CA THR A 345 -14.06 11.66 4.33
C THR A 345 -12.71 12.07 3.79
N ILE A 346 -12.69 13.01 2.85
CA ILE A 346 -11.49 13.40 2.11
C ILE A 346 -11.25 14.91 2.33
N PRO A 347 -10.09 15.34 2.86
CA PRO A 347 -9.80 16.75 3.06
C PRO A 347 -9.63 17.46 1.71
N LEU A 348 -10.32 18.58 1.55
CA LEU A 348 -10.13 19.47 0.41
C LEU A 348 -8.97 20.40 0.72
N LYS A 349 -7.89 20.37 -0.10
CA LYS A 349 -6.77 21.31 0.07
C LYS A 349 -7.31 22.73 -0.03
N LYS A 350 -6.95 23.62 0.92
CA LYS A 350 -7.19 25.05 0.77
C LYS A 350 -6.50 25.49 -0.53
N GLU A 351 -7.25 26.11 -1.44
CA GLU A 351 -6.68 26.81 -2.58
C GLU A 351 -5.65 27.80 -2.00
N ARG A 352 -4.37 27.68 -2.40
CA ARG A 352 -3.41 28.75 -2.15
C ARG A 352 -3.97 29.98 -2.88
N ALA A 353 -4.35 31.00 -2.12
CA ALA A 353 -4.68 32.30 -2.69
C ALA A 353 -3.51 32.68 -3.61
N THR A 354 -3.76 32.73 -4.91
CA THR A 354 -2.88 33.34 -5.89
C THR A 354 -2.69 34.78 -5.41
N SER A 355 -1.54 35.07 -4.81
CA SER A 355 -1.13 36.45 -4.56
C SER A 355 -0.98 37.09 -5.92
N GLU A 356 -1.98 37.87 -6.32
CA GLU A 356 -1.87 38.83 -7.39
C GLU A 356 -0.74 39.81 -7.01
N ASN A 357 0.43 39.59 -7.56
CA ASN A 357 1.43 40.63 -7.66
C ASN A 357 0.97 41.59 -8.77
N HIS A 358 0.16 42.55 -8.40
CA HIS A 358 0.09 43.82 -9.12
C HIS A 358 1.34 44.61 -8.69
N ASN A 359 2.37 44.55 -9.52
CA ASN A 359 3.37 45.59 -9.56
C ASN A 359 2.98 46.58 -10.67
N SER A 360 2.59 47.73 -10.19
CA SER A 360 2.55 48.99 -10.95
C SER A 360 3.95 49.47 -11.27
#